data_e7ecfd98aef603b48c99dc38e88a85bd
#
_entry.id   e7ecfd98aef603b48c99dc38e88a85bd
#
_cell.length_a   1.000
_cell.length_b   1.000
_cell.length_c   1.000
_cell.angle_alpha   90.00
_cell.angle_beta   90.00
_cell.angle_gamma   90.00
#
_symmetry.space_group_name_H-M   'P 1'
#
loop_
_entity.id
_entity.type
_entity.pdbx_description
1 polymer ?
#
loop_
_entity_poly.entity_id
_entity_poly.type
_entity_poly.pdbx_seq_one_letter_code
_entity_poly.pdbx_strand_id
1 'polypeptide(L)'
;MLYDFSHGGPGSRTERPVSFLLLCHVVCMISSWGCIFCWGAVLARKKSSKWFSYHRTLQSIGWCVQLVGIGAIIAYVQSNGSGDVVHFTSLHSKIGLVVCSIGTLQPLNALIRPHPVDPETGQRTTGRLCWEVIHKTSGWGAILGGMVNVVLGILLLHQQKYVNSFVVATIGLGTFAEGSILIFVLFDWMSAVSGANAANGKRLGRNVGDEQSYESLPGDRL
;
A
#
# COMPACT_ATOMS: atom_id res chain seq x y z
N MET A 1 -7.95 -21.41 29.88
CA MET A 1 -8.92 -20.83 30.80
C MET A 1 -10.18 -20.55 29.99
N LEU A 2 -11.16 -21.46 30.11
CA LEU A 2 -12.44 -21.40 29.39
C LEU A 2 -13.31 -20.33 30.06
N TYR A 3 -13.69 -19.30 29.32
CA TYR A 3 -14.66 -18.33 29.79
C TYR A 3 -16.05 -18.98 29.78
N ASP A 4 -16.66 -18.99 30.95
CA ASP A 4 -18.00 -19.47 31.20
C ASP A 4 -19.06 -18.69 30.41
N PHE A 5 -19.80 -19.38 29.52
CA PHE A 5 -20.84 -18.84 28.63
C PHE A 5 -22.25 -18.99 29.18
N SER A 6 -22.42 -19.12 30.51
CA SER A 6 -23.73 -19.26 31.10
C SER A 6 -24.25 -17.94 31.68
N HIS A 7 -25.42 -17.54 31.20
CA HIS A 7 -26.36 -16.50 31.59
C HIS A 7 -26.30 -15.15 30.85
N GLY A 8 -26.99 -15.12 29.76
CA GLY A 8 -27.45 -13.89 29.10
C GLY A 8 -28.62 -14.22 28.18
N GLY A 9 -29.85 -13.95 28.66
CA GLY A 9 -31.05 -13.99 27.82
C GLY A 9 -30.95 -13.02 26.62
N PRO A 10 -31.95 -12.94 25.71
CA PRO A 10 -31.93 -12.07 24.55
C PRO A 10 -32.08 -10.60 24.96
N GLY A 11 -31.05 -10.07 25.61
CA GLY A 11 -30.95 -8.70 26.11
C GLY A 11 -29.86 -7.96 25.42
N SER A 12 -30.20 -6.84 24.83
CA SER A 12 -29.38 -5.76 24.23
C SER A 12 -27.86 -5.99 24.28
N ARG A 13 -27.21 -6.13 23.11
CA ARG A 13 -25.75 -6.07 22.99
C ARG A 13 -25.28 -4.71 23.50
N THR A 14 -24.94 -4.61 24.77
CA THR A 14 -24.29 -3.43 25.33
C THR A 14 -22.89 -3.37 24.75
N GLU A 15 -22.66 -2.38 23.90
CA GLU A 15 -21.33 -2.12 23.34
C GLU A 15 -20.37 -1.73 24.47
N ARG A 16 -19.12 -2.20 24.42
CA ARG A 16 -18.10 -1.82 25.40
C ARG A 16 -17.59 -0.41 25.09
N PRO A 17 -17.32 0.43 26.08
CA PRO A 17 -16.69 1.72 25.83
C PRO A 17 -15.29 1.52 25.23
N VAL A 18 -15.03 2.22 24.15
CA VAL A 18 -13.72 2.19 23.47
C VAL A 18 -12.77 3.13 24.22
N SER A 19 -11.58 2.63 24.59
CA SER A 19 -10.57 3.50 25.19
C SER A 19 -10.06 4.53 24.16
N PHE A 20 -9.64 5.70 24.64
CA PHE A 20 -9.10 6.77 23.77
C PHE A 20 -7.90 6.29 22.93
N LEU A 21 -6.99 5.52 23.54
CA LEU A 21 -5.79 4.99 22.82
C LEU A 21 -6.18 4.01 21.71
N LEU A 22 -7.15 3.12 21.98
CA LEU A 22 -7.65 2.20 20.96
C LEU A 22 -8.36 2.96 19.84
N LEU A 23 -9.17 3.96 20.15
CA LEU A 23 -9.82 4.83 19.17
C LEU A 23 -8.78 5.59 18.32
N CYS A 24 -7.76 6.15 18.94
CA CYS A 24 -6.67 6.83 18.27
C CYS A 24 -5.95 5.88 17.27
N HIS A 25 -5.63 4.66 17.69
CA HIS A 25 -5.07 3.64 16.80
C HIS A 25 -5.98 3.40 15.59
N VAL A 26 -7.25 3.13 15.81
CA VAL A 26 -8.22 2.81 14.75
C VAL A 26 -8.33 3.96 13.74
N VAL A 27 -8.54 5.20 14.23
CA VAL A 27 -8.67 6.38 13.37
C VAL A 27 -7.39 6.64 12.58
N CYS A 28 -6.22 6.57 13.22
CA CYS A 28 -4.94 6.77 12.55
C CYS A 28 -4.67 5.71 11.48
N MET A 29 -4.97 4.43 11.76
CA MET A 29 -4.75 3.35 10.78
C MET A 29 -5.72 3.41 9.61
N ILE A 30 -6.99 3.69 9.82
CA ILE A 30 -7.94 3.89 8.73
C ILE A 30 -7.54 5.10 7.89
N SER A 31 -7.18 6.23 8.51
CA SER A 31 -6.78 7.44 7.79
C SER A 31 -5.50 7.22 6.97
N SER A 32 -4.49 6.58 7.53
CA SER A 32 -3.22 6.36 6.82
C SER A 32 -3.35 5.30 5.71
N TRP A 33 -3.82 4.10 6.04
CA TRP A 33 -3.84 2.95 5.13
C TRP A 33 -5.07 2.89 4.23
N GLY A 34 -6.22 3.35 4.72
CA GLY A 34 -7.46 3.40 3.96
C GLY A 34 -7.60 4.67 3.10
N CYS A 35 -6.77 5.69 3.28
CA CYS A 35 -6.96 6.97 2.60
C CYS A 35 -5.64 7.57 2.08
N ILE A 36 -4.79 8.05 2.98
CA ILE A 36 -3.68 8.94 2.63
C ILE A 36 -2.65 8.25 1.74
N PHE A 37 -2.22 7.03 2.09
CA PHE A 37 -1.26 6.26 1.28
C PHE A 37 -1.84 5.88 -0.08
N CYS A 38 -3.11 5.52 -0.14
CA CYS A 38 -3.82 5.20 -1.37
C CYS A 38 -3.84 6.38 -2.33
N TRP A 39 -4.30 7.54 -1.87
CA TRP A 39 -4.33 8.75 -2.70
C TRP A 39 -2.93 9.20 -3.11
N GLY A 40 -1.95 9.10 -2.23
CA GLY A 40 -0.55 9.38 -2.56
C GLY A 40 -0.02 8.48 -3.69
N ALA A 41 -0.37 7.20 -3.69
CA ALA A 41 -0.01 6.26 -4.76
C ALA A 41 -0.73 6.55 -6.07
N VAL A 42 -2.03 6.89 -6.03
CA VAL A 42 -2.82 7.28 -7.22
C VAL A 42 -2.25 8.55 -7.86
N LEU A 43 -1.94 9.57 -7.06
CA LEU A 43 -1.39 10.83 -7.57
C LEU A 43 0.00 10.66 -8.20
N ALA A 44 0.80 9.68 -7.74
CA ALA A 44 2.07 9.34 -8.38
C ALA A 44 1.92 8.85 -9.83
N ARG A 45 0.71 8.44 -10.24
CA ARG A 45 0.39 7.98 -11.61
C ARG A 45 -0.05 9.11 -12.54
N LYS A 46 -0.50 10.24 -11.99
CA LYS A 46 -0.91 11.39 -12.81
C LYS A 46 0.33 12.03 -13.46
N LYS A 47 0.23 12.31 -14.77
CA LYS A 47 1.27 13.04 -15.55
C LYS A 47 1.22 14.56 -15.26
N SER A 48 1.15 14.96 -14.00
CA SER A 48 1.17 16.37 -13.59
C SER A 48 2.61 16.78 -13.29
N SER A 49 2.99 18.01 -13.58
CA SER A 49 4.33 18.56 -13.23
C SER A 49 4.61 18.50 -11.71
N LYS A 50 3.58 18.50 -10.89
CA LYS A 50 3.67 18.49 -9.41
C LYS A 50 3.44 17.11 -8.77
N TRP A 51 3.30 16.04 -9.56
CA TRP A 51 2.96 14.69 -9.03
C TRP A 51 3.91 14.22 -7.93
N PHE A 52 5.20 14.47 -8.09
CA PHE A 52 6.21 14.04 -7.12
C PHE A 52 6.06 14.76 -5.77
N SER A 53 5.78 16.07 -5.79
CA SER A 53 5.53 16.84 -4.57
C SER A 53 4.30 16.33 -3.84
N TYR A 54 3.18 16.13 -4.54
CA TYR A 54 1.96 15.60 -3.93
C TYR A 54 2.14 14.20 -3.37
N HIS A 55 2.77 13.30 -4.14
CA HIS A 55 3.08 11.96 -3.65
C HIS A 55 3.91 12.01 -2.37
N ARG A 56 5.03 12.73 -2.39
CA ARG A 56 5.91 12.86 -1.23
C ARG A 56 5.20 13.43 -0.01
N THR A 57 4.42 14.51 -0.19
CA THR A 57 3.70 15.14 0.92
C THR A 57 2.68 14.20 1.54
N LEU A 58 1.83 13.55 0.74
CA LEU A 58 0.83 12.62 1.26
C LEU A 58 1.49 11.40 1.92
N GLN A 59 2.52 10.83 1.32
CA GLN A 59 3.24 9.71 1.94
C GLN A 59 3.88 10.12 3.28
N SER A 60 4.44 11.33 3.39
CA SER A 60 5.00 11.83 4.65
C SER A 60 3.92 12.05 5.71
N ILE A 61 2.78 12.64 5.36
CA ILE A 61 1.65 12.81 6.28
C ILE A 61 1.13 11.44 6.75
N GLY A 62 0.89 10.51 5.81
CA GLY A 62 0.43 9.16 6.13
C GLY A 62 1.41 8.43 7.05
N TRP A 63 2.71 8.60 6.83
CA TRP A 63 3.77 8.04 7.66
C TRP A 63 3.72 8.58 9.10
N CYS A 64 3.59 9.90 9.29
CA CYS A 64 3.43 10.48 10.63
C CYS A 64 2.15 9.97 11.33
N VAL A 65 1.03 9.93 10.62
CA VAL A 65 -0.25 9.43 11.16
C VAL A 65 -0.13 7.96 11.55
N GLN A 66 0.50 7.12 10.72
CA GLN A 66 0.79 5.73 11.03
C GLN A 66 1.60 5.58 12.32
N LEU A 67 2.67 6.37 12.50
CA LEU A 67 3.51 6.31 13.70
C LEU A 67 2.73 6.67 14.97
N VAL A 68 1.85 7.66 14.90
CA VAL A 68 0.93 7.99 16.01
C VAL A 68 0.02 6.79 16.33
N GLY A 69 -0.55 6.16 15.32
CA GLY A 69 -1.39 4.97 15.49
C GLY A 69 -0.64 3.77 16.09
N ILE A 70 0.62 3.54 15.68
CA ILE A 70 1.48 2.51 16.27
C ILE A 70 1.77 2.83 17.73
N GLY A 71 2.15 4.06 18.06
CA GLY A 71 2.39 4.48 19.44
C GLY A 71 1.16 4.32 20.33
N ALA A 72 -0.02 4.65 19.80
CA ALA A 72 -1.28 4.52 20.52
C ALA A 72 -1.62 3.05 20.86
N ILE A 73 -1.43 2.10 19.94
CA ILE A 73 -1.71 0.69 20.24
C ILE A 73 -0.68 0.09 21.20
N ILE A 74 0.59 0.48 21.10
CA ILE A 74 1.62 0.06 22.05
C ILE A 74 1.26 0.54 23.46
N ALA A 75 0.92 1.82 23.60
CA ALA A 75 0.51 2.39 24.87
C ALA A 75 -0.78 1.73 25.42
N TYR A 76 -1.75 1.44 24.53
CA TYR A 76 -2.97 0.71 24.91
C TYR A 76 -2.68 -0.67 25.49
N VAL A 77 -1.83 -1.45 24.80
CA VAL A 77 -1.46 -2.80 25.23
C VAL A 77 -0.70 -2.76 26.54
N GLN A 78 0.23 -1.81 26.70
CA GLN A 78 0.99 -1.65 27.97
C GLN A 78 0.10 -1.26 29.14
N SER A 79 -0.90 -0.38 28.93
CA SER A 79 -1.78 0.09 30.02
C SER A 79 -2.87 -0.92 30.40
N ASN A 80 -3.24 -1.86 29.50
CA ASN A 80 -4.30 -2.84 29.75
C ASN A 80 -3.78 -4.28 29.90
N GLY A 81 -2.50 -4.51 29.71
CA GLY A 81 -1.86 -5.83 29.83
C GLY A 81 -1.60 -6.17 31.30
N SER A 82 -2.25 -7.21 31.80
CA SER A 82 -1.83 -7.88 33.04
C SER A 82 -0.64 -8.81 32.72
N GLY A 83 0.58 -8.39 33.00
CA GLY A 83 1.85 -9.15 33.05
C GLY A 83 2.20 -10.19 31.96
N ASP A 84 1.24 -10.98 31.50
CA ASP A 84 1.41 -12.07 30.53
C ASP A 84 0.76 -11.76 29.17
N VAL A 85 0.90 -10.54 28.66
CA VAL A 85 0.34 -10.19 27.34
C VAL A 85 1.13 -10.89 26.23
N VAL A 86 0.52 -11.92 25.65
CA VAL A 86 1.05 -12.56 24.44
C VAL A 86 0.77 -11.64 23.26
N HIS A 87 1.79 -10.92 22.82
CA HIS A 87 1.72 -10.03 21.65
C HIS A 87 1.56 -10.82 20.35
N PHE A 88 0.92 -10.21 19.36
CA PHE A 88 0.79 -10.75 17.99
C PHE A 88 0.09 -12.12 17.86
N THR A 89 -0.94 -12.37 18.65
CA THR A 89 -1.74 -13.60 18.55
C THR A 89 -2.72 -13.60 17.41
N SER A 90 -3.30 -12.44 17.09
CA SER A 90 -4.30 -12.30 16.03
C SER A 90 -3.67 -12.16 14.65
N LEU A 91 -4.41 -12.55 13.60
CA LEU A 91 -4.00 -12.34 12.22
C LEU A 91 -3.81 -10.86 11.91
N HIS A 92 -4.70 -10.00 12.44
CA HIS A 92 -4.58 -8.53 12.34
C HIS A 92 -3.24 -8.03 12.86
N SER A 93 -2.82 -8.46 14.05
CA SER A 93 -1.56 -7.99 14.64
C SER A 93 -0.33 -8.46 13.87
N LYS A 94 -0.35 -9.69 13.33
CA LYS A 94 0.76 -10.25 12.53
C LYS A 94 0.91 -9.53 11.19
N ILE A 95 -0.19 -9.39 10.44
CA ILE A 95 -0.19 -8.66 9.17
C ILE A 95 0.14 -7.18 9.42
N GLY A 96 -0.44 -6.58 10.47
CA GLY A 96 -0.18 -5.20 10.87
C GLY A 96 1.30 -4.95 11.14
N LEU A 97 2.00 -5.86 11.83
CA LEU A 97 3.43 -5.75 12.07
C LEU A 97 4.21 -5.70 10.75
N VAL A 98 3.93 -6.62 9.82
CA VAL A 98 4.63 -6.69 8.52
C VAL A 98 4.36 -5.42 7.69
N VAL A 99 3.09 -5.05 7.54
CA VAL A 99 2.66 -3.90 6.75
C VAL A 99 3.22 -2.59 7.31
N CYS A 100 3.10 -2.38 8.62
CA CYS A 100 3.62 -1.18 9.26
C CYS A 100 5.16 -1.12 9.22
N SER A 101 5.85 -2.24 9.29
CA SER A 101 7.31 -2.29 9.13
C SER A 101 7.71 -1.86 7.72
N ILE A 102 7.08 -2.42 6.69
CA ILE A 102 7.33 -2.01 5.31
C ILE A 102 7.00 -0.53 5.13
N GLY A 103 5.84 -0.06 5.60
CA GLY A 103 5.44 1.35 5.52
C GLY A 103 6.40 2.30 6.21
N THR A 104 6.96 1.89 7.36
CA THR A 104 7.96 2.69 8.11
C THR A 104 9.30 2.76 7.38
N LEU A 105 9.68 1.71 6.64
CA LEU A 105 10.92 1.67 5.87
C LEU A 105 10.84 2.38 4.52
N GLN A 106 9.65 2.64 3.97
CA GLN A 106 9.48 3.28 2.66
C GLN A 106 10.15 4.66 2.55
N PRO A 107 10.05 5.59 3.51
CA PRO A 107 10.78 6.87 3.46
C PRO A 107 12.30 6.68 3.44
N LEU A 108 12.83 5.72 4.21
CA LEU A 108 14.26 5.42 4.21
C LEU A 108 14.71 4.90 2.83
N ASN A 109 13.93 4.01 2.24
CA ASN A 109 14.16 3.55 0.87
C ASN A 109 14.10 4.72 -0.14
N ALA A 110 13.24 5.71 0.07
CA ALA A 110 13.17 6.90 -0.79
C ALA A 110 14.41 7.80 -0.68
N LEU A 111 15.08 7.85 0.47
CA LEU A 111 16.31 8.62 0.67
C LEU A 111 17.51 8.07 -0.11
N ILE A 112 17.59 6.75 -0.29
CA ILE A 112 18.67 6.10 -1.03
C ILE A 112 18.39 5.97 -2.54
N ARG A 113 17.46 6.77 -3.05
CA ARG A 113 17.05 6.77 -4.46
C ARG A 113 18.21 7.06 -5.39
N PRO A 114 18.64 6.13 -6.28
CA PRO A 114 19.72 6.36 -7.24
C PRO A 114 19.37 7.41 -8.30
N HIS A 115 20.38 8.02 -8.89
CA HIS A 115 20.19 8.93 -10.03
C HIS A 115 19.43 8.24 -11.17
N PRO A 116 18.53 8.96 -11.88
CA PRO A 116 17.68 8.36 -12.90
C PRO A 116 18.46 7.92 -14.15
N VAL A 117 19.51 8.64 -14.50
CA VAL A 117 20.36 8.38 -15.67
C VAL A 117 21.83 8.51 -15.29
N ASP A 118 22.65 7.74 -15.96
CA ASP A 118 24.10 7.85 -15.92
C ASP A 118 24.52 9.14 -16.63
N PRO A 119 25.33 10.01 -16.01
CA PRO A 119 25.73 11.29 -16.58
C PRO A 119 26.64 11.16 -17.83
N GLU A 120 27.37 10.05 -17.99
CA GLU A 120 28.27 9.83 -19.10
C GLU A 120 27.55 9.22 -20.31
N THR A 121 26.68 8.24 -20.07
CA THR A 121 26.00 7.50 -21.14
C THR A 121 24.59 8.00 -21.44
N GLY A 122 23.98 8.81 -20.56
CA GLY A 122 22.59 9.23 -20.66
C GLY A 122 21.58 8.09 -20.48
N GLN A 123 22.05 6.87 -20.21
CA GLN A 123 21.20 5.69 -20.07
C GLN A 123 20.70 5.52 -18.64
N ARG A 124 19.60 4.81 -18.51
CA ARG A 124 19.01 4.49 -17.21
C ARG A 124 19.88 3.49 -16.45
N THR A 125 20.28 3.84 -15.24
CA THR A 125 21.13 2.95 -14.42
C THR A 125 20.36 1.71 -13.93
N THR A 126 21.03 0.56 -13.87
CA THR A 126 20.48 -0.69 -13.33
C THR A 126 20.04 -0.51 -11.87
N GLY A 127 20.84 0.22 -11.07
CA GLY A 127 20.50 0.53 -9.67
C GLY A 127 19.17 1.28 -9.56
N ARG A 128 18.91 2.20 -10.50
CA ARG A 128 17.63 2.92 -10.55
C ARG A 128 16.46 2.00 -10.88
N LEU A 129 16.63 1.08 -11.82
CA LEU A 129 15.60 0.09 -12.17
C LEU A 129 15.27 -0.82 -10.99
N CYS A 130 16.27 -1.40 -10.35
CA CYS A 130 16.09 -2.26 -9.18
C CYS A 130 15.37 -1.50 -8.04
N TRP A 131 15.81 -0.28 -7.75
CA TRP A 131 15.18 0.56 -6.74
C TRP A 131 13.70 0.81 -7.04
N GLU A 132 13.35 1.15 -8.28
CA GLU A 132 11.97 1.40 -8.69
C GLU A 132 11.09 0.15 -8.54
N VAL A 133 11.60 -1.02 -8.90
CA VAL A 133 10.87 -2.28 -8.74
C VAL A 133 10.61 -2.53 -7.26
N ILE A 134 11.64 -2.47 -6.42
CA ILE A 134 11.51 -2.72 -4.97
C ILE A 134 10.55 -1.71 -4.34
N HIS A 135 10.74 -0.41 -4.58
CA HIS A 135 9.90 0.64 -4.00
C HIS A 135 8.43 0.51 -4.41
N LYS A 136 8.17 0.25 -5.69
CA LYS A 136 6.80 0.14 -6.21
C LYS A 136 6.12 -1.14 -5.74
N THR A 137 6.79 -2.29 -5.82
CA THR A 137 6.17 -3.57 -5.43
C THR A 137 5.93 -3.65 -3.93
N SER A 138 6.91 -3.27 -3.10
CA SER A 138 6.72 -3.23 -1.64
C SER A 138 5.70 -2.18 -1.22
N GLY A 139 5.67 -1.01 -1.87
CA GLY A 139 4.69 0.04 -1.61
C GLY A 139 3.26 -0.40 -1.92
N TRP A 140 3.02 -0.98 -3.11
CA TRP A 140 1.69 -1.51 -3.47
C TRP A 140 1.28 -2.69 -2.60
N GLY A 141 2.20 -3.61 -2.33
CA GLY A 141 1.97 -4.75 -1.44
C GLY A 141 1.58 -4.29 -0.03
N ALA A 142 2.27 -3.27 0.50
CA ALA A 142 1.95 -2.69 1.80
C ALA A 142 0.59 -1.99 1.81
N ILE A 143 0.22 -1.23 0.77
CA ILE A 143 -1.09 -0.57 0.67
C ILE A 143 -2.21 -1.62 0.65
N LEU A 144 -2.13 -2.61 -0.23
CA LEU A 144 -3.16 -3.66 -0.32
C LEU A 144 -3.24 -4.48 0.97
N GLY A 145 -2.09 -4.85 1.53
CA GLY A 145 -2.03 -5.54 2.83
C GLY A 145 -2.58 -4.69 3.97
N GLY A 146 -2.33 -3.38 3.96
CA GLY A 146 -2.87 -2.42 4.93
C GLY A 146 -4.38 -2.30 4.87
N MET A 147 -4.96 -2.24 3.67
CA MET A 147 -6.42 -2.22 3.48
C MET A 147 -7.07 -3.51 4.01
N VAL A 148 -6.52 -4.67 3.67
CA VAL A 148 -6.97 -5.96 4.23
C VAL A 148 -6.86 -5.94 5.76
N ASN A 149 -5.77 -5.41 6.29
CA ASN A 149 -5.55 -5.34 7.73
C ASN A 149 -6.50 -4.39 8.45
N VAL A 150 -6.93 -3.29 7.83
CA VAL A 150 -8.00 -2.42 8.34
C VAL A 150 -9.30 -3.20 8.52
N VAL A 151 -9.69 -3.98 7.51
CA VAL A 151 -10.89 -4.84 7.60
C VAL A 151 -10.76 -5.86 8.74
N LEU A 152 -9.61 -6.54 8.84
CA LEU A 152 -9.36 -7.50 9.93
C LEU A 152 -9.42 -6.84 11.32
N GLY A 153 -8.92 -5.62 11.44
CA GLY A 153 -9.00 -4.84 12.69
C GLY A 153 -10.44 -4.51 13.10
N ILE A 154 -11.27 -4.08 12.15
CA ILE A 154 -12.69 -3.78 12.40
C ILE A 154 -13.47 -5.06 12.74
N LEU A 155 -13.19 -6.17 12.08
CA LEU A 155 -13.78 -7.47 12.43
C LEU A 155 -13.39 -7.90 13.85
N LEU A 156 -12.14 -7.68 14.26
CA LEU A 156 -11.67 -7.94 15.61
C LEU A 156 -12.40 -7.09 16.63
N LEU A 157 -12.59 -5.79 16.38
CA LEU A 157 -13.39 -4.90 17.24
C LEU A 157 -14.84 -5.33 17.34
N HIS A 158 -15.43 -5.83 16.24
CA HIS A 158 -16.77 -6.37 16.24
C HIS A 158 -16.89 -7.64 17.10
N GLN A 159 -15.95 -8.58 16.97
CA GLN A 159 -15.89 -9.78 17.79
C GLN A 159 -15.78 -9.46 19.29
N GLN A 160 -15.07 -8.39 19.64
CA GLN A 160 -14.92 -7.90 21.01
C GLN A 160 -16.07 -7.00 21.48
N LYS A 161 -17.11 -6.81 20.67
CA LYS A 161 -18.31 -5.98 20.95
C LYS A 161 -18.02 -4.48 21.17
N TYR A 162 -16.96 -3.96 20.55
CA TYR A 162 -16.68 -2.52 20.53
C TYR A 162 -17.46 -1.79 19.44
N VAL A 163 -17.80 -2.46 18.35
CA VAL A 163 -18.52 -1.89 17.21
C VAL A 163 -19.65 -2.80 16.76
N ASN A 164 -20.70 -2.23 16.19
CA ASN A 164 -21.84 -2.97 15.66
C ASN A 164 -21.64 -3.37 14.18
N SER A 165 -22.54 -4.19 13.67
CA SER A 165 -22.48 -4.71 12.30
C SER A 165 -22.59 -3.60 11.24
N PHE A 166 -23.27 -2.49 11.52
CA PHE A 166 -23.40 -1.36 10.61
C PHE A 166 -22.03 -0.69 10.37
N VAL A 167 -21.25 -0.45 11.44
CA VAL A 167 -19.89 0.10 11.34
C VAL A 167 -18.98 -0.84 10.54
N VAL A 168 -19.06 -2.15 10.79
CA VAL A 168 -18.31 -3.16 10.03
C VAL A 168 -18.64 -3.09 8.54
N ALA A 169 -19.94 -3.07 8.20
CA ALA A 169 -20.39 -3.01 6.81
C ALA A 169 -19.95 -1.71 6.14
N THR A 170 -20.06 -0.58 6.81
CA THR A 170 -19.70 0.75 6.26
C THR A 170 -18.21 0.83 5.96
N ILE A 171 -17.36 0.45 6.91
CA ILE A 171 -15.90 0.48 6.71
C ILE A 171 -15.47 -0.58 5.69
N GLY A 172 -16.06 -1.78 5.75
CA GLY A 172 -15.79 -2.85 4.79
C GLY A 172 -16.14 -2.45 3.36
N LEU A 173 -17.31 -1.86 3.13
CA LEU A 173 -17.72 -1.35 1.82
C LEU A 173 -16.83 -0.21 1.33
N GLY A 174 -16.48 0.75 2.20
CA GLY A 174 -15.58 1.84 1.88
C GLY A 174 -14.21 1.33 1.44
N THR A 175 -13.62 0.43 2.22
CA THR A 175 -12.32 -0.19 1.92
C THR A 175 -12.38 -1.02 0.63
N PHE A 176 -13.49 -1.74 0.40
CA PHE A 176 -13.69 -2.50 -0.85
C PHE A 176 -13.78 -1.58 -2.07
N ALA A 177 -14.56 -0.51 -2.00
CA ALA A 177 -14.69 0.46 -3.08
C ALA A 177 -13.35 1.13 -3.42
N GLU A 178 -12.60 1.55 -2.41
CA GLU A 178 -11.29 2.15 -2.57
C GLU A 178 -10.28 1.14 -3.14
N GLY A 179 -10.26 -0.10 -2.65
CA GLY A 179 -9.45 -1.20 -3.18
C GLY A 179 -9.73 -1.47 -4.65
N SER A 180 -11.00 -1.44 -5.06
CA SER A 180 -11.40 -1.61 -6.45
C SER A 180 -10.87 -0.49 -7.35
N ILE A 181 -10.92 0.76 -6.90
CA ILE A 181 -10.34 1.90 -7.60
C ILE A 181 -8.82 1.73 -7.75
N LEU A 182 -8.13 1.32 -6.69
CA LEU A 182 -6.68 1.12 -6.71
C LEU A 182 -6.29 -0.01 -7.67
N ILE A 183 -7.00 -1.13 -7.65
CA ILE A 183 -6.79 -2.26 -8.57
C ILE A 183 -7.01 -1.81 -10.01
N PHE A 184 -8.07 -1.04 -10.29
CA PHE A 184 -8.34 -0.49 -11.61
C PHE A 184 -7.19 0.42 -12.09
N VAL A 185 -6.73 1.33 -11.25
CA VAL A 185 -5.59 2.22 -11.55
C VAL A 185 -4.30 1.43 -11.80
N LEU A 186 -4.08 0.35 -11.05
CA LEU A 186 -2.93 -0.54 -11.24
C LEU A 186 -3.03 -1.29 -12.57
N PHE A 187 -4.21 -1.82 -12.89
CA PHE A 187 -4.46 -2.54 -14.13
C PHE A 187 -4.30 -1.65 -15.37
N ASP A 188 -4.87 -0.45 -15.35
CA ASP A 188 -4.72 0.54 -16.42
C ASP A 188 -3.25 0.87 -16.67
N TRP A 189 -2.48 1.02 -15.60
CA TRP A 189 -1.05 1.26 -15.73
C TRP A 189 -0.29 0.07 -16.33
N MET A 190 -0.58 -1.15 -15.90
CA MET A 190 0.06 -2.37 -16.45
C MET A 190 -0.23 -2.50 -17.94
N SER A 191 -1.47 -2.22 -18.35
CA SER A 191 -1.88 -2.23 -19.75
C SER A 191 -1.13 -1.18 -20.58
N ALA A 192 -0.98 0.04 -20.05
CA ALA A 192 -0.23 1.11 -20.70
C ALA A 192 1.25 0.77 -20.88
N VAL A 193 1.89 0.16 -19.87
CA VAL A 193 3.29 -0.29 -19.94
C VAL A 193 3.45 -1.41 -20.96
N SER A 194 2.54 -2.38 -21.00
CA SER A 194 2.55 -3.47 -21.98
C SER A 194 2.38 -2.96 -23.41
N GLY A 195 1.45 -2.02 -23.63
CA GLY A 195 1.25 -1.39 -24.93
C GLY A 195 2.47 -0.59 -25.42
N ALA A 196 3.14 0.14 -24.52
CA ALA A 196 4.34 0.88 -24.83
C ALA A 196 5.51 -0.05 -25.22
N ASN A 197 5.65 -1.19 -24.53
CA ASN A 197 6.68 -2.19 -24.85
C ASN A 197 6.42 -2.85 -26.22
N ALA A 198 5.17 -3.17 -26.53
CA ALA A 198 4.77 -3.72 -27.83
C ALA A 198 5.02 -2.73 -28.99
N ALA A 199 4.73 -1.44 -28.77
CA ALA A 199 5.01 -0.41 -29.77
C ALA A 199 6.52 -0.21 -30.02
N ASN A 200 7.33 -0.28 -28.96
CA ASN A 200 8.79 -0.17 -29.06
C ASN A 200 9.41 -1.39 -29.78
N GLY A 201 8.92 -2.58 -29.51
CA GLY A 201 9.31 -3.81 -30.19
C GLY A 201 9.02 -3.76 -31.70
N LYS A 202 7.85 -3.22 -32.09
CA LYS A 202 7.50 -3.03 -33.51
C LYS A 202 8.38 -2.00 -34.22
N ARG A 203 8.80 -0.94 -33.52
CA ARG A 203 9.74 0.06 -34.07
C ARG A 203 11.13 -0.53 -34.35
N LEU A 204 11.66 -1.27 -33.36
CA LEU A 204 12.95 -1.96 -33.51
C LEU A 204 12.93 -3.00 -34.63
N GLY A 205 11.88 -3.80 -34.74
CA GLY A 205 11.73 -4.78 -35.83
C GLY A 205 11.64 -4.14 -37.21
N ARG A 206 11.04 -2.94 -37.33
CA ARG A 206 10.94 -2.21 -38.60
C ARG A 206 12.31 -1.67 -39.03
N ASN A 207 13.08 -1.08 -38.11
CA ASN A 207 14.41 -0.57 -38.42
C ASN A 207 15.37 -1.68 -38.88
N VAL A 208 15.32 -2.88 -38.26
CA VAL A 208 16.13 -4.03 -38.69
C VAL A 208 15.69 -4.54 -40.07
N GLY A 209 14.37 -4.51 -40.37
CA GLY A 209 13.87 -4.89 -41.69
C GLY A 209 14.29 -3.92 -42.80
N ASP A 210 14.34 -2.61 -42.50
CA ASP A 210 14.77 -1.58 -43.44
C ASP A 210 16.28 -1.66 -43.72
N GLU A 211 17.14 -1.92 -42.70
CA GLU A 211 18.59 -2.12 -42.91
C GLU A 211 18.88 -3.34 -43.78
N GLN A 212 18.18 -4.46 -43.59
CA GLN A 212 18.35 -5.65 -44.42
C GLN A 212 17.92 -5.44 -45.88
N SER A 213 16.96 -4.54 -46.13
CA SER A 213 16.53 -4.25 -47.51
C SER A 213 17.55 -3.38 -48.29
N TYR A 214 18.36 -2.58 -47.60
CA TYR A 214 19.43 -1.81 -48.24
C TYR A 214 20.67 -2.66 -48.58
N GLU A 215 20.97 -3.71 -47.83
CA GLU A 215 22.09 -4.62 -48.15
C GLU A 215 21.80 -5.56 -49.33
N SER A 216 20.54 -5.71 -49.75
CA SER A 216 20.14 -6.60 -50.85
C SER A 216 20.07 -5.92 -52.22
N LEU A 217 20.51 -4.66 -52.37
CA LEU A 217 20.60 -4.02 -53.68
C LEU A 217 21.80 -4.60 -54.45
N PRO A 218 21.59 -5.14 -55.66
CA PRO A 218 22.69 -5.68 -56.45
C PRO A 218 23.64 -4.54 -56.84
N GLY A 219 24.90 -4.67 -56.40
CA GLY A 219 25.95 -3.73 -56.74
C GLY A 219 26.05 -3.59 -58.26
N ASP A 220 25.91 -2.37 -58.75
CA ASP A 220 26.14 -2.03 -60.13
C ASP A 220 27.57 -2.47 -60.54
N ARG A 221 27.64 -3.47 -61.43
CA ARG A 221 28.84 -3.83 -62.08
C ARG A 221 29.15 -2.75 -63.15
N LEU A 222 30.19 -1.98 -62.92
CA LEU A 222 30.95 -1.33 -63.96
C LEU A 222 32.33 -2.00 -64.10
#